data_327b00229058869587e95fd91a0cc75f
#
_entry.id   327b00229058869587e95fd91a0cc75f
#
_cell.length_a   1.000
_cell.length_b   1.000
_cell.length_c   1.000
_cell.angle_alpha   90.00
_cell.angle_beta   90.00
_cell.angle_gamma   90.00
#
_symmetry.space_group_name_H-M   'P 1'
#
loop_
_entity.id
_entity.type
_entity.pdbx_description
1 polymer ?
#
loop_
_entity_poly.entity_id
_entity_poly.type
_entity_poly.pdbx_seq_one_letter_code
_entity_poly.pdbx_strand_id
1 'polypeptide(L)'
;WYGSKKANLANQTSLSDEATASYQKESAFDKSNSTYSYGDYVFNDDMVTRYKQIRIVNNFLLNIGKTSVLSEDEKEELGAEARFIRAMQYFGLVKRYGGVPLQTVPQEYTAGNTEALYQARDTEAATYDFIINECKAIYESLPEVRSSDAKYRANRGTVLALWSRAALYAGTIAKYSKTLTLTGEAVSKGYVYIPETEAERYFDECYTASSKILDEMVPRVYSLYKSTGTEPEELAQNFYNLFSKAVNGDNGEYIFQKQYNVAAGKGHMWDKLNVPFSYRGDGWGCGMSPVLEMVEEFEYIDGTEGKLKMKDSGGKAISYDSPYDIFRNKDPRLLGSVYLPGADYKGYGGGKIEWIRGVINGQDGIGTKYEASAQPDKENKVVIDGQTYNTSGKDGGSLSVGDASKTGFYQRKFLDESLTDYTDIDAKRSSTPWVVFRLAEIYLNRAEACMELNQHLDVALKDINEIRGRAGIKLLVAGNLTLDKVRHERKVELAFEKHRYWDLKRWRLAHLDVSKGGLTNFRGTALCPYYNVKSGKYTFETLSLIHI
;
A
#
# COMPACT_ATOMS: atom_id res chain seq x y z
N TRP A 1 -1.81 -12.28 -1.74
CA TRP A 1 -1.36 -10.90 -1.98
C TRP A 1 -2.54 -10.00 -2.39
N TYR A 2 -3.22 -10.28 -3.48
CA TYR A 2 -4.46 -9.60 -3.86
C TYR A 2 -5.71 -10.12 -3.13
N GLY A 3 -5.57 -11.04 -2.19
CA GLY A 3 -6.63 -11.57 -1.36
C GLY A 3 -7.33 -12.82 -1.90
N SER A 4 -8.09 -13.50 -1.04
CA SER A 4 -9.03 -14.57 -1.40
C SER A 4 -10.40 -13.97 -1.72
N LYS A 5 -11.32 -14.75 -2.28
CA LYS A 5 -12.68 -14.31 -2.66
C LYS A 5 -13.44 -13.48 -1.60
N LYS A 6 -13.12 -13.65 -0.31
CA LYS A 6 -13.77 -12.94 0.80
C LYS A 6 -12.93 -11.77 1.34
N ALA A 7 -11.59 -11.78 1.16
CA ALA A 7 -10.66 -10.75 1.65
C ALA A 7 -10.35 -9.66 0.60
N ASN A 8 -11.05 -9.65 -0.52
CA ASN A 8 -10.72 -8.82 -1.67
C ASN A 8 -11.08 -7.34 -1.47
N LEU A 9 -12.05 -7.07 -0.63
CA LEU A 9 -12.57 -5.72 -0.40
C LEU A 9 -11.93 -5.09 0.84
N ALA A 10 -11.79 -5.84 1.93
CA ALA A 10 -11.02 -5.43 3.10
C ALA A 10 -9.55 -5.79 2.91
N ASN A 11 -8.79 -4.92 2.35
CA ASN A 11 -7.34 -5.04 2.40
C ASN A 11 -6.77 -4.09 3.48
N GLN A 12 -5.49 -4.24 3.79
CA GLN A 12 -4.84 -3.43 4.82
C GLN A 12 -4.88 -1.92 4.52
N THR A 13 -5.14 -1.55 3.26
CA THR A 13 -5.34 -0.16 2.83
C THR A 13 -6.61 0.44 3.45
N SER A 14 -7.70 -0.32 3.50
CA SER A 14 -8.96 0.14 4.15
C SER A 14 -8.92 0.10 5.68
N LEU A 15 -7.88 -0.47 6.27
CA LEU A 15 -7.63 -0.43 7.72
C LEU A 15 -6.69 0.72 8.13
N SER A 16 -6.34 1.57 7.21
CA SER A 16 -5.49 2.74 7.44
C SER A 16 -6.23 4.03 7.05
N ASP A 17 -5.53 5.13 7.05
CA ASP A 17 -5.99 6.45 6.62
C ASP A 17 -5.82 6.69 5.11
N GLU A 18 -5.66 5.60 4.32
CA GLU A 18 -5.46 5.73 2.86
C GLU A 18 -6.78 5.65 2.08
N ALA A 19 -7.66 4.73 2.45
CA ALA A 19 -8.89 4.48 1.69
C ALA A 19 -9.99 3.87 2.55
N THR A 20 -11.23 3.91 2.06
CA THR A 20 -12.35 3.15 2.60
C THR A 20 -12.76 2.06 1.61
N ALA A 21 -13.34 0.96 2.10
CA ALA A 21 -13.96 -0.03 1.26
C ALA A 21 -15.37 0.43 0.83
N SER A 22 -15.82 0.05 -0.36
CA SER A 22 -17.19 0.33 -0.81
C SER A 22 -18.25 -0.35 0.05
N TYR A 23 -17.91 -1.47 0.68
CA TYR A 23 -18.70 -2.11 1.74
C TYR A 23 -18.21 -1.63 3.10
N GLN A 24 -18.98 -0.78 3.76
CA GLN A 24 -18.62 -0.12 5.02
C GLN A 24 -18.12 -1.06 6.13
N LYS A 25 -18.66 -2.28 6.19
CA LYS A 25 -18.27 -3.31 7.18
C LYS A 25 -16.79 -3.71 7.16
N GLU A 26 -16.05 -3.26 6.17
CA GLU A 26 -14.68 -3.68 5.92
C GLU A 26 -13.68 -2.52 5.97
N SER A 27 -14.06 -1.37 6.55
CA SER A 27 -13.16 -0.22 6.71
C SER A 27 -12.86 0.09 8.17
N ALA A 28 -11.73 0.77 8.43
CA ALA A 28 -11.37 1.25 9.76
C ALA A 28 -12.39 2.26 10.33
N PHE A 29 -13.24 2.82 9.47
CA PHE A 29 -14.22 3.83 9.83
C PHE A 29 -15.54 3.27 10.34
N ASP A 30 -15.83 2.00 10.07
CA ASP A 30 -17.05 1.36 10.56
C ASP A 30 -16.88 0.88 12.00
N LYS A 31 -16.96 1.84 12.92
CA LYS A 31 -16.94 1.55 14.37
C LYS A 31 -18.28 1.04 14.89
N SER A 32 -19.35 1.12 14.12
CA SER A 32 -20.68 0.67 14.55
C SER A 32 -20.77 -0.85 14.57
N ASN A 33 -19.96 -1.52 13.75
CA ASN A 33 -19.77 -2.96 13.77
C ASN A 33 -18.41 -3.31 14.38
N SER A 34 -18.28 -3.15 15.68
CA SER A 34 -17.12 -3.52 16.50
C SER A 34 -16.72 -5.01 16.44
N THR A 35 -17.13 -5.72 15.42
CA THR A 35 -16.86 -7.13 15.18
C THR A 35 -15.64 -7.37 14.30
N TYR A 36 -14.61 -6.52 14.37
CA TYR A 36 -13.28 -7.01 14.04
C TYR A 36 -12.82 -7.99 15.11
N SER A 37 -13.40 -9.16 15.10
CA SER A 37 -12.79 -10.27 15.82
C SER A 37 -11.45 -10.58 15.15
N TYR A 38 -10.44 -10.93 15.95
CA TYR A 38 -9.10 -11.32 15.50
C TYR A 38 -9.07 -12.44 14.45
N GLY A 39 -10.20 -12.99 14.06
CA GLY A 39 -10.39 -14.04 13.09
C GLY A 39 -10.96 -13.59 11.75
N ASP A 40 -11.41 -12.35 11.61
CA ASP A 40 -12.11 -11.92 10.42
C ASP A 40 -11.20 -11.25 9.39
N TYR A 41 -11.24 -11.76 8.19
CA TYR A 41 -10.87 -11.25 6.87
C TYR A 41 -9.47 -10.67 6.67
N VAL A 42 -9.00 -9.73 7.48
CA VAL A 42 -7.77 -9.00 7.23
C VAL A 42 -6.56 -9.74 7.78
N PHE A 43 -6.79 -10.55 8.79
CA PHE A 43 -5.77 -11.34 9.48
C PHE A 43 -5.87 -12.83 9.20
N ASN A 44 -6.66 -13.24 8.23
CA ASN A 44 -6.77 -14.61 7.76
C ASN A 44 -5.46 -15.15 7.12
N ASP A 45 -4.36 -14.59 7.53
CA ASP A 45 -3.04 -15.15 7.42
C ASP A 45 -2.90 -16.16 8.54
N ASP A 46 -3.60 -17.22 8.31
CA ASP A 46 -3.69 -18.38 9.13
C ASP A 46 -2.30 -18.79 9.63
N MET A 47 -2.08 -18.63 10.94
CA MET A 47 -0.86 -19.11 11.62
C MET A 47 -0.59 -20.57 11.23
N VAL A 48 -1.63 -21.39 11.11
CA VAL A 48 -1.57 -22.79 10.69
C VAL A 48 -1.00 -22.91 9.29
N THR A 49 -1.45 -22.09 8.32
CA THR A 49 -0.93 -22.12 6.96
C THR A 49 0.56 -21.78 6.91
N ARG A 50 0.99 -20.78 7.69
CA ARG A 50 2.41 -20.40 7.74
C ARG A 50 3.27 -21.50 8.36
N TYR A 51 2.82 -22.11 9.45
CA TYR A 51 3.54 -23.23 10.04
C TYR A 51 3.55 -24.48 9.13
N LYS A 52 2.50 -24.72 8.34
CA LYS A 52 2.55 -25.73 7.27
C LYS A 52 3.66 -25.43 6.25
N GLN A 53 3.80 -24.18 5.83
CA GLN A 53 4.87 -23.77 4.91
C GLN A 53 6.26 -23.91 5.57
N ILE A 54 6.41 -23.49 6.83
CA ILE A 54 7.65 -23.64 7.60
C ILE A 54 8.03 -25.13 7.70
N ARG A 55 7.07 -26.01 7.99
CA ARG A 55 7.32 -27.46 8.01
C ARG A 55 7.78 -28.00 6.66
N ILE A 56 7.17 -27.58 5.55
CA ILE A 56 7.59 -27.97 4.20
C ILE A 56 9.04 -27.56 3.96
N VAL A 57 9.39 -26.31 4.30
CA VAL A 57 10.76 -25.80 4.17
C VAL A 57 11.73 -26.61 5.03
N ASN A 58 11.40 -26.87 6.29
CA ASN A 58 12.25 -27.64 7.20
C ASN A 58 12.48 -29.07 6.67
N ASN A 59 11.43 -29.73 6.16
CA ASN A 59 11.55 -31.03 5.52
C ASN A 59 12.46 -31.00 4.28
N PHE A 60 12.35 -29.95 3.46
CA PHE A 60 13.23 -29.76 2.31
C PHE A 60 14.70 -29.63 2.74
N LEU A 61 14.97 -28.75 3.72
CA LEU A 61 16.32 -28.52 4.25
C LEU A 61 16.93 -29.77 4.89
N LEU A 62 16.14 -30.61 5.56
CA LEU A 62 16.58 -31.88 6.13
C LEU A 62 17.00 -32.89 5.05
N ASN A 63 16.43 -32.80 3.86
CA ASN A 63 16.60 -33.82 2.82
C ASN A 63 17.48 -33.39 1.64
N ILE A 64 17.67 -32.09 1.39
CA ILE A 64 18.43 -31.61 0.24
C ILE A 64 19.88 -32.11 0.22
N GLY A 65 20.52 -32.23 1.38
CA GLY A 65 21.88 -32.78 1.48
C GLY A 65 22.00 -34.26 1.15
N LYS A 66 20.87 -34.99 1.13
CA LYS A 66 20.87 -36.45 0.88
C LYS A 66 20.84 -36.84 -0.60
N THR A 67 20.50 -35.89 -1.48
CA THR A 67 20.47 -36.17 -2.93
C THR A 67 21.86 -36.17 -3.54
N SER A 68 22.09 -37.10 -4.46
CA SER A 68 23.32 -37.16 -5.26
C SER A 68 23.16 -36.58 -6.68
N VAL A 69 21.95 -36.07 -7.00
CA VAL A 69 21.63 -35.55 -8.34
C VAL A 69 22.08 -34.10 -8.50
N LEU A 70 22.09 -33.32 -7.39
CA LEU A 70 22.47 -31.93 -7.37
C LEU A 70 23.94 -31.75 -6.96
N SER A 71 24.61 -30.78 -7.57
CA SER A 71 25.93 -30.30 -7.11
C SER A 71 25.83 -29.62 -5.74
N GLU A 72 26.93 -29.42 -5.06
CA GLU A 72 26.95 -28.73 -3.75
C GLU A 72 26.52 -27.29 -3.89
N ASP A 73 26.92 -26.58 -4.96
CA ASP A 73 26.51 -25.21 -5.26
C ASP A 73 24.99 -25.11 -5.48
N GLU A 74 24.38 -26.05 -6.20
CA GLU A 74 22.93 -26.11 -6.38
C GLU A 74 22.20 -26.40 -5.06
N LYS A 75 22.74 -27.24 -4.20
CA LYS A 75 22.19 -27.52 -2.88
C LYS A 75 22.27 -26.29 -1.99
N GLU A 76 23.39 -25.57 -2.03
CA GLU A 76 23.57 -24.31 -1.26
C GLU A 76 22.58 -23.26 -1.72
N GLU A 77 22.47 -23.00 -3.03
CA GLU A 77 21.53 -22.00 -3.58
C GLU A 77 20.08 -22.36 -3.25
N LEU A 78 19.65 -23.59 -3.48
CA LEU A 78 18.28 -24.03 -3.17
C LEU A 78 17.99 -24.03 -1.66
N GLY A 79 19.01 -24.37 -0.86
CA GLY A 79 18.94 -24.26 0.60
C GLY A 79 18.77 -22.83 1.06
N ALA A 80 19.49 -21.89 0.47
CA ALA A 80 19.37 -20.45 0.75
C ALA A 80 17.99 -19.90 0.37
N GLU A 81 17.44 -20.30 -0.78
CA GLU A 81 16.05 -19.92 -1.12
C GLU A 81 15.03 -20.49 -0.14
N ALA A 82 15.17 -21.73 0.26
CA ALA A 82 14.27 -22.34 1.24
C ALA A 82 14.33 -21.61 2.59
N ARG A 83 15.53 -21.25 3.05
CA ARG A 83 15.73 -20.44 4.27
C ARG A 83 15.12 -19.04 4.14
N PHE A 84 15.25 -18.37 2.98
CA PHE A 84 14.57 -17.12 2.69
C PHE A 84 13.04 -17.27 2.80
N ILE A 85 12.46 -18.31 2.21
CA ILE A 85 11.01 -18.56 2.32
C ILE A 85 10.60 -18.71 3.79
N ARG A 86 11.38 -19.45 4.60
CA ARG A 86 11.13 -19.60 6.04
C ARG A 86 11.19 -18.27 6.78
N ALA A 87 12.21 -17.46 6.52
CA ALA A 87 12.34 -16.11 7.09
C ALA A 87 11.14 -15.21 6.73
N MET A 88 10.67 -15.25 5.49
CA MET A 88 9.46 -14.55 5.03
C MET A 88 8.19 -15.02 5.78
N GLN A 89 8.06 -16.33 6.06
CA GLN A 89 6.92 -16.81 6.87
C GLN A 89 6.98 -16.28 8.29
N TYR A 90 8.16 -16.30 8.92
CA TYR A 90 8.36 -15.75 10.26
C TYR A 90 8.15 -14.23 10.31
N PHE A 91 8.59 -13.49 9.30
CA PHE A 91 8.28 -12.06 9.21
C PHE A 91 6.76 -11.81 9.12
N GLY A 92 6.05 -12.63 8.36
CA GLY A 92 4.59 -12.58 8.32
C GLY A 92 3.93 -12.87 9.67
N LEU A 93 4.48 -13.77 10.49
CA LEU A 93 4.00 -14.11 11.81
C LEU A 93 4.32 -13.00 12.84
N VAL A 94 5.60 -12.59 12.93
CA VAL A 94 6.06 -11.67 13.99
C VAL A 94 5.37 -10.30 13.90
N LYS A 95 5.22 -9.74 12.71
CA LYS A 95 4.54 -8.44 12.56
C LYS A 95 3.06 -8.46 12.97
N ARG A 96 2.42 -9.65 13.05
CA ARG A 96 1.04 -9.84 13.48
C ARG A 96 0.93 -10.17 14.95
N TYR A 97 1.72 -11.13 15.39
CA TYR A 97 1.54 -11.79 16.67
C TYR A 97 2.63 -11.43 17.70
N GLY A 98 3.68 -10.71 17.29
CA GLY A 98 4.89 -10.58 18.11
C GLY A 98 5.72 -11.87 18.05
N GLY A 99 6.40 -12.24 19.13
CA GLY A 99 7.17 -13.46 19.20
C GLY A 99 6.31 -14.71 19.01
N VAL A 100 6.86 -15.73 18.37
CA VAL A 100 6.17 -16.98 18.01
C VAL A 100 7.14 -18.17 18.19
N PRO A 101 6.66 -19.41 18.31
CA PRO A 101 7.54 -20.58 18.38
C PRO A 101 8.45 -20.67 17.14
N LEU A 102 9.78 -20.70 17.34
CA LEU A 102 10.77 -20.84 16.27
C LEU A 102 11.05 -22.31 16.01
N GLN A 103 10.47 -22.85 14.93
CA GLN A 103 10.65 -24.23 14.48
C GLN A 103 11.62 -24.26 13.30
N THR A 104 12.81 -24.78 13.51
CA THR A 104 13.87 -24.88 12.49
C THR A 104 14.07 -26.29 11.97
N VAL A 105 13.43 -27.26 12.61
CA VAL A 105 13.45 -28.69 12.24
C VAL A 105 12.02 -29.22 12.18
N PRO A 106 11.74 -30.25 11.37
CA PRO A 106 10.43 -30.89 11.37
C PRO A 106 10.15 -31.56 12.71
N GLN A 107 8.97 -31.34 13.27
CA GLN A 107 8.49 -32.09 14.42
C GLN A 107 7.84 -33.40 13.94
N GLU A 108 8.17 -34.51 14.58
CA GLU A 108 7.56 -35.82 14.30
C GLU A 108 6.52 -36.15 15.38
N TYR A 109 5.32 -36.45 14.92
CA TYR A 109 4.26 -36.95 15.79
C TYR A 109 4.39 -38.45 15.95
N THR A 110 4.48 -38.92 17.19
CA THR A 110 4.35 -40.33 17.55
C THR A 110 3.29 -40.49 18.64
N ALA A 111 2.66 -41.66 18.70
CA ALA A 111 1.67 -41.90 19.75
C ALA A 111 2.29 -41.68 21.14
N GLY A 112 1.66 -40.79 21.92
CA GLY A 112 2.09 -40.47 23.29
C GLY A 112 3.06 -39.30 23.44
N ASN A 113 3.52 -38.64 22.33
CA ASN A 113 4.44 -37.50 22.43
C ASN A 113 3.76 -36.12 22.25
N THR A 114 2.45 -36.04 22.33
CA THR A 114 1.70 -34.81 22.02
C THR A 114 2.15 -33.61 22.84
N GLU A 115 2.40 -33.79 24.14
CA GLU A 115 2.85 -32.71 25.02
C GLU A 115 4.26 -32.19 24.65
N ALA A 116 5.16 -33.07 24.22
CA ALA A 116 6.50 -32.69 23.77
C ALA A 116 6.52 -31.86 22.49
N LEU A 117 5.42 -31.85 21.74
CA LEU A 117 5.26 -31.03 20.53
C LEU A 117 4.80 -29.59 20.85
N TYR A 118 4.30 -29.33 22.04
CA TYR A 118 3.91 -27.97 22.45
C TYR A 118 5.15 -27.14 22.74
N GLN A 119 5.45 -26.23 21.82
CA GLN A 119 6.57 -25.31 21.95
C GLN A 119 6.06 -23.95 22.46
N ALA A 120 6.73 -23.41 23.46
CA ALA A 120 6.45 -22.05 23.94
C ALA A 120 6.79 -21.02 22.84
N ARG A 121 6.19 -19.84 22.96
CA ARG A 121 6.58 -18.70 22.11
C ARG A 121 7.99 -18.25 22.47
N ASP A 122 8.76 -17.90 21.45
CA ASP A 122 9.98 -17.12 21.60
C ASP A 122 9.62 -15.63 21.77
N THR A 123 10.59 -14.81 22.16
CA THR A 123 10.36 -13.36 22.27
C THR A 123 10.20 -12.71 20.90
N GLU A 124 9.59 -11.52 20.87
CA GLU A 124 9.49 -10.73 19.65
C GLU A 124 10.88 -10.38 19.09
N ALA A 125 11.81 -9.99 19.99
CA ALA A 125 13.22 -9.75 19.62
C ALA A 125 13.87 -11.00 19.02
N ALA A 126 13.79 -12.14 19.67
CA ALA A 126 14.38 -13.40 19.17
C ALA A 126 13.82 -13.79 17.79
N THR A 127 12.54 -13.52 17.54
CA THR A 127 11.93 -13.81 16.25
C THR A 127 12.45 -12.89 15.15
N TYR A 128 12.63 -11.59 15.41
CA TYR A 128 13.27 -10.67 14.46
C TYR A 128 14.75 -11.01 14.26
N ASP A 129 15.48 -11.33 15.32
CA ASP A 129 16.89 -11.74 15.23
C ASP A 129 17.05 -13.01 14.40
N PHE A 130 16.16 -13.99 14.55
CA PHE A 130 16.14 -15.17 13.69
C PHE A 130 16.03 -14.80 12.21
N ILE A 131 15.08 -13.92 11.84
CA ILE A 131 14.87 -13.47 10.46
C ILE A 131 16.11 -12.77 9.91
N ILE A 132 16.68 -11.85 10.67
CA ILE A 132 17.87 -11.08 10.29
C ILE A 132 19.07 -12.01 10.12
N ASN A 133 19.30 -12.91 11.07
CA ASN A 133 20.41 -13.85 11.03
C ASN A 133 20.29 -14.88 9.89
N GLU A 134 19.08 -15.34 9.58
CA GLU A 134 18.84 -16.15 8.37
C GLU A 134 19.24 -15.38 7.11
N CYS A 135 18.83 -14.12 6.97
CA CYS A 135 19.18 -13.28 5.84
C CYS A 135 20.70 -13.04 5.73
N LYS A 136 21.35 -12.72 6.85
CA LYS A 136 22.81 -12.51 6.91
C LYS A 136 23.60 -13.77 6.49
N ALA A 137 23.09 -14.93 6.85
CA ALA A 137 23.77 -16.20 6.56
C ALA A 137 23.61 -16.68 5.11
N ILE A 138 22.62 -16.17 4.37
CA ILE A 138 22.29 -16.73 3.03
C ILE A 138 22.42 -15.72 1.88
N TYR A 139 22.58 -14.41 2.12
CA TYR A 139 22.50 -13.44 1.02
C TYR A 139 23.61 -13.62 -0.01
N GLU A 140 24.78 -14.08 0.38
CA GLU A 140 25.91 -14.35 -0.53
C GLU A 140 25.76 -15.66 -1.30
N SER A 141 25.04 -16.64 -0.76
CA SER A 141 24.76 -17.92 -1.44
C SER A 141 23.73 -17.77 -2.58
N LEU A 142 23.14 -16.60 -2.76
CA LEU A 142 22.20 -16.32 -3.85
C LEU A 142 22.84 -15.43 -4.91
N PRO A 143 22.52 -15.65 -6.21
CA PRO A 143 23.03 -14.80 -7.28
C PRO A 143 22.47 -13.37 -7.16
N GLU A 144 23.22 -12.39 -7.63
CA GLU A 144 22.75 -11.02 -7.71
C GLU A 144 21.63 -10.85 -8.74
N VAL A 145 21.78 -11.51 -9.88
CA VAL A 145 20.83 -11.49 -10.99
C VAL A 145 20.46 -12.92 -11.34
N ARG A 146 19.17 -13.18 -11.51
CA ARG A 146 18.65 -14.48 -11.95
C ARG A 146 18.64 -14.57 -13.47
N SER A 147 18.78 -15.80 -13.99
CA SER A 147 18.50 -16.12 -15.39
C SER A 147 17.04 -15.84 -15.74
N SER A 148 16.73 -15.70 -17.02
CA SER A 148 15.39 -15.33 -17.50
C SER A 148 14.28 -16.29 -17.08
N ASP A 149 14.57 -17.57 -16.99
CA ASP A 149 13.66 -18.63 -16.53
C ASP A 149 13.44 -18.65 -15.02
N ALA A 150 14.38 -18.10 -14.26
CA ALA A 150 14.37 -18.02 -12.79
C ALA A 150 14.15 -16.61 -12.25
N LYS A 151 13.88 -15.61 -13.10
CA LYS A 151 13.92 -14.18 -12.75
C LYS A 151 12.99 -13.76 -11.60
N TYR A 152 11.96 -14.54 -11.28
CA TYR A 152 11.02 -14.28 -10.19
C TYR A 152 11.34 -15.03 -8.90
N ARG A 153 12.43 -15.80 -8.88
CA ARG A 153 12.92 -16.46 -7.66
C ARG A 153 13.74 -15.48 -6.81
N ALA A 154 13.92 -15.80 -5.53
CA ALA A 154 14.71 -14.96 -4.64
C ALA A 154 16.17 -14.83 -5.15
N ASN A 155 16.71 -13.63 -5.09
CA ASN A 155 18.09 -13.30 -5.39
C ASN A 155 18.72 -12.57 -4.18
N ARG A 156 19.99 -12.20 -4.28
CA ARG A 156 20.71 -11.48 -3.23
C ARG A 156 19.95 -10.23 -2.76
N GLY A 157 19.51 -9.37 -3.67
CA GLY A 157 18.75 -8.17 -3.34
C GLY A 157 17.44 -8.45 -2.61
N THR A 158 16.77 -9.57 -2.92
CA THR A 158 15.53 -10.00 -2.23
C THR A 158 15.78 -10.29 -0.76
N VAL A 159 16.87 -10.97 -0.44
CA VAL A 159 17.25 -11.29 0.95
C VAL A 159 17.65 -10.04 1.72
N LEU A 160 18.46 -9.17 1.10
CA LEU A 160 18.85 -7.88 1.68
C LEU A 160 17.64 -6.98 1.94
N ALA A 161 16.65 -6.97 1.05
CA ALA A 161 15.41 -6.20 1.24
C ALA A 161 14.56 -6.72 2.42
N LEU A 162 14.50 -8.04 2.62
CA LEU A 162 13.84 -8.61 3.81
C LEU A 162 14.60 -8.25 5.09
N TRP A 163 15.92 -8.34 5.07
CA TRP A 163 16.76 -7.93 6.21
C TRP A 163 16.52 -6.46 6.56
N SER A 164 16.63 -5.55 5.59
CA SER A 164 16.35 -4.12 5.77
C SER A 164 14.96 -3.86 6.40
N ARG A 165 13.90 -4.46 5.84
CA ARG A 165 12.53 -4.29 6.34
C ARG A 165 12.34 -4.87 7.74
N ALA A 166 12.86 -6.06 8.01
CA ALA A 166 12.73 -6.70 9.32
C ALA A 166 13.46 -5.92 10.41
N ALA A 167 14.66 -5.44 10.11
CA ALA A 167 15.46 -4.63 11.03
C ALA A 167 14.79 -3.26 11.32
N LEU A 168 14.27 -2.57 10.28
CA LEU A 168 13.51 -1.33 10.47
C LEU A 168 12.30 -1.54 11.38
N TYR A 169 11.57 -2.63 11.19
CA TYR A 169 10.40 -2.95 12.02
C TYR A 169 10.80 -3.20 13.47
N ALA A 170 11.82 -4.03 13.71
CA ALA A 170 12.31 -4.30 15.05
C ALA A 170 12.82 -3.04 15.74
N GLY A 171 13.61 -2.21 15.06
CA GLY A 171 14.13 -0.95 15.59
C GLY A 171 13.05 0.03 16.01
N THR A 172 12.03 0.20 15.18
CA THR A 172 10.90 1.08 15.52
C THR A 172 10.02 0.52 16.65
N ILE A 173 9.75 -0.79 16.66
CA ILE A 173 9.01 -1.44 17.75
C ILE A 173 9.78 -1.27 19.08
N ALA A 174 11.10 -1.41 19.06
CA ALA A 174 11.95 -1.19 20.23
C ALA A 174 11.93 0.28 20.68
N LYS A 175 12.21 1.22 19.77
CA LYS A 175 12.28 2.66 20.07
C LYS A 175 10.99 3.21 20.67
N TYR A 176 9.86 2.77 20.14
CA TYR A 176 8.55 3.23 20.58
C TYR A 176 7.87 2.28 21.57
N SER A 177 8.61 1.35 22.17
CA SER A 177 8.07 0.35 23.11
C SER A 177 7.41 0.97 24.34
N LYS A 178 7.93 2.10 24.82
CA LYS A 178 7.43 2.81 26.01
C LYS A 178 6.26 3.76 25.73
N THR A 179 5.90 4.00 24.48
CA THR A 179 4.74 4.86 24.15
C THR A 179 3.41 4.22 24.52
N LEU A 180 3.40 2.90 24.70
CA LEU A 180 2.27 2.14 25.19
C LEU A 180 2.56 1.65 26.60
N THR A 181 1.65 1.91 27.54
CA THR A 181 1.67 1.29 28.86
C THR A 181 1.11 -0.12 28.76
N LEU A 182 1.88 -1.03 28.15
CA LEU A 182 1.50 -2.43 28.05
C LEU A 182 1.86 -3.17 29.34
N THR A 183 0.97 -4.05 29.78
CA THR A 183 1.14 -4.87 30.98
C THR A 183 0.74 -6.32 30.70
N GLY A 184 1.06 -7.21 31.65
CA GLY A 184 0.67 -8.61 31.61
C GLY A 184 1.77 -9.53 31.12
N GLU A 185 1.47 -10.83 31.11
CA GLU A 185 2.43 -11.91 30.88
C GLU A 185 3.08 -11.83 29.48
N ALA A 186 2.33 -11.45 28.44
CA ALA A 186 2.87 -11.34 27.10
C ALA A 186 3.97 -10.27 26.99
N VAL A 187 3.88 -9.21 27.80
CA VAL A 187 4.88 -8.14 27.87
C VAL A 187 6.06 -8.57 28.71
N SER A 188 5.81 -9.09 29.93
CA SER A 188 6.87 -9.51 30.84
C SER A 188 7.74 -10.65 30.27
N LYS A 189 7.16 -11.51 29.42
CA LYS A 189 7.88 -12.56 28.68
C LYS A 189 8.47 -12.08 27.36
N GLY A 190 8.33 -10.80 27.00
CA GLY A 190 8.85 -10.26 25.74
C GLY A 190 8.14 -10.76 24.48
N TYR A 191 6.94 -11.34 24.58
CA TYR A 191 6.22 -11.85 23.41
C TYR A 191 5.68 -10.75 22.49
N VAL A 192 5.43 -9.55 23.06
CA VAL A 192 4.94 -8.36 22.33
C VAL A 192 5.70 -7.10 22.73
N TYR A 193 6.98 -7.25 23.04
CA TYR A 193 7.83 -6.18 23.55
C TYR A 193 9.29 -6.42 23.15
N ILE A 194 9.93 -5.37 22.64
CA ILE A 194 11.39 -5.29 22.45
C ILE A 194 11.90 -4.14 23.31
N PRO A 195 12.95 -4.33 24.14
CA PRO A 195 13.53 -3.25 24.93
C PRO A 195 14.03 -2.10 24.04
N GLU A 196 13.82 -0.86 24.50
CA GLU A 196 14.27 0.35 23.77
C GLU A 196 15.78 0.35 23.52
N THR A 197 16.56 -0.26 24.42
CA THR A 197 18.03 -0.40 24.31
C THR A 197 18.48 -1.18 23.06
N GLU A 198 17.59 -1.96 22.44
CA GLU A 198 17.87 -2.70 21.22
C GLU A 198 17.64 -1.87 19.93
N ALA A 199 17.05 -0.68 20.03
CA ALA A 199 16.61 0.09 18.87
C ALA A 199 17.78 0.47 17.95
N GLU A 200 18.86 1.00 18.52
CA GLU A 200 20.05 1.44 17.77
C GLU A 200 20.61 0.29 16.94
N ARG A 201 20.85 -0.86 17.54
CA ARG A 201 21.35 -2.06 16.87
C ARG A 201 20.50 -2.45 15.65
N TYR A 202 19.17 -2.42 15.77
CA TYR A 202 18.29 -2.76 14.66
C TYR A 202 18.29 -1.70 13.56
N PHE A 203 18.40 -0.42 13.90
CA PHE A 203 18.52 0.62 12.87
C PHE A 203 19.87 0.53 12.13
N ASP A 204 20.95 0.18 12.81
CA ASP A 204 22.26 -0.11 12.18
C ASP A 204 22.17 -1.31 11.22
N GLU A 205 21.48 -2.37 11.61
CA GLU A 205 21.20 -3.52 10.72
C GLU A 205 20.36 -3.10 9.49
N CYS A 206 19.37 -2.22 9.67
CA CYS A 206 18.61 -1.67 8.55
C CYS A 206 19.46 -0.83 7.61
N TYR A 207 20.28 0.07 8.16
CA TYR A 207 21.23 0.90 7.40
C TYR A 207 22.18 0.01 6.60
N THR A 208 22.80 -0.99 7.25
CA THR A 208 23.75 -1.91 6.63
C THR A 208 23.12 -2.68 5.46
N ALA A 209 21.96 -3.30 5.66
CA ALA A 209 21.29 -4.07 4.61
C ALA A 209 20.86 -3.18 3.44
N SER A 210 20.35 -1.98 3.73
CA SER A 210 19.94 -1.02 2.70
C SER A 210 21.13 -0.51 1.91
N SER A 211 22.27 -0.20 2.57
CA SER A 211 23.50 0.26 1.93
C SER A 211 24.09 -0.79 1.00
N LYS A 212 24.05 -2.07 1.35
CA LYS A 212 24.45 -3.15 0.43
C LYS A 212 23.66 -3.14 -0.89
N ILE A 213 22.39 -2.76 -0.87
CA ILE A 213 21.61 -2.60 -2.10
C ILE A 213 21.94 -1.28 -2.79
N LEU A 214 21.87 -0.17 -2.07
CA LEU A 214 21.90 1.17 -2.65
C LEU A 214 23.30 1.62 -3.10
N ASP A 215 24.34 1.16 -2.42
CA ASP A 215 25.71 1.58 -2.69
C ASP A 215 26.48 0.56 -3.56
N GLU A 216 26.09 -0.75 -3.51
CA GLU A 216 26.81 -1.81 -4.23
C GLU A 216 26.05 -2.29 -5.49
N MET A 217 24.71 -2.22 -5.52
CA MET A 217 23.88 -2.79 -6.59
C MET A 217 23.21 -1.73 -7.49
N VAL A 218 23.10 -0.47 -7.05
CA VAL A 218 22.57 0.64 -7.86
C VAL A 218 23.73 1.39 -8.54
N PRO A 219 23.66 1.73 -9.83
CA PRO A 219 22.58 1.45 -10.78
C PRO A 219 22.75 0.11 -11.53
N ARG A 220 23.73 -0.70 -11.18
CA ARG A 220 24.18 -1.87 -11.95
C ARG A 220 23.13 -2.99 -12.02
N VAL A 221 22.44 -3.25 -10.91
CA VAL A 221 21.42 -4.32 -10.82
C VAL A 221 20.02 -3.71 -10.70
N TYR A 222 19.88 -2.66 -9.91
CA TYR A 222 18.62 -1.97 -9.67
C TYR A 222 18.72 -0.49 -10.00
N SER A 223 17.62 0.10 -10.42
CA SER A 223 17.50 1.54 -10.65
C SER A 223 16.06 1.97 -10.44
N LEU A 224 15.84 3.22 -9.99
CA LEU A 224 14.49 3.77 -9.96
C LEU A 224 13.92 3.86 -11.39
N TYR A 225 12.67 3.47 -11.53
CA TYR A 225 11.94 3.59 -12.80
C TYR A 225 11.62 5.06 -13.06
N LYS A 226 12.40 5.70 -13.95
CA LYS A 226 12.34 7.12 -14.23
C LYS A 226 11.71 7.38 -15.62
N SER A 227 10.92 8.45 -15.72
CA SER A 227 10.46 8.98 -17.00
C SER A 227 11.60 9.63 -17.76
N THR A 228 11.49 9.65 -19.08
CA THR A 228 12.32 10.51 -19.94
C THR A 228 11.73 11.91 -20.09
N GLY A 229 10.44 12.07 -19.81
CA GLY A 229 9.75 13.36 -19.79
C GLY A 229 9.77 14.02 -18.40
N THR A 230 9.46 15.31 -18.38
CA THR A 230 9.47 16.16 -17.18
C THR A 230 8.10 16.75 -16.87
N GLU A 231 7.14 16.64 -17.79
CA GLU A 231 5.80 17.18 -17.59
C GLU A 231 5.03 16.35 -16.53
N PRO A 232 4.20 16.98 -15.69
CA PRO A 232 3.49 16.31 -14.61
C PRO A 232 2.68 15.09 -15.07
N GLU A 233 2.03 15.15 -16.22
CA GLU A 233 1.25 14.07 -16.81
C GLU A 233 2.12 12.88 -17.25
N GLU A 234 3.32 13.15 -17.78
CA GLU A 234 4.30 12.13 -18.15
C GLU A 234 4.87 11.44 -16.92
N LEU A 235 5.18 12.21 -15.89
CA LEU A 235 5.64 11.68 -14.60
C LEU A 235 4.56 10.83 -13.91
N ALA A 236 3.31 11.27 -13.95
CA ALA A 236 2.17 10.52 -13.43
C ALA A 236 1.97 9.20 -14.19
N GLN A 237 2.03 9.25 -15.52
CA GLN A 237 1.91 8.05 -16.35
C GLN A 237 3.07 7.09 -16.10
N ASN A 238 4.29 7.61 -15.94
CA ASN A 238 5.46 6.80 -15.61
C ASN A 238 5.27 6.09 -14.26
N PHE A 239 4.81 6.81 -13.24
CA PHE A 239 4.55 6.21 -11.92
C PHE A 239 3.44 5.14 -11.98
N TYR A 240 2.37 5.38 -12.74
CA TYR A 240 1.36 4.35 -12.99
C TYR A 240 1.96 3.12 -13.71
N ASN A 241 2.78 3.34 -14.74
CA ASN A 241 3.40 2.27 -15.52
C ASN A 241 4.26 1.34 -14.65
N LEU A 242 4.92 1.87 -13.61
CA LEU A 242 5.67 1.05 -12.66
C LEU A 242 4.83 -0.09 -12.07
N PHE A 243 3.52 0.08 -11.92
CA PHE A 243 2.60 -0.88 -11.30
C PHE A 243 1.68 -1.56 -12.31
N SER A 244 1.77 -1.23 -13.59
CA SER A 244 0.90 -1.79 -14.62
C SER A 244 1.47 -3.07 -15.22
N LYS A 245 0.61 -3.83 -15.89
CA LYS A 245 0.97 -5.04 -16.62
C LYS A 245 2.03 -4.81 -17.71
N ALA A 246 2.02 -3.63 -18.32
CA ALA A 246 2.90 -3.30 -19.45
C ALA A 246 4.39 -3.29 -19.06
N VAL A 247 4.73 -2.99 -17.80
CA VAL A 247 6.10 -2.88 -17.31
C VAL A 247 6.61 -4.16 -16.67
N ASN A 248 5.75 -5.10 -16.46
CA ASN A 248 5.86 -6.38 -15.80
C ASN A 248 7.29 -6.95 -15.68
N GLY A 249 7.99 -6.58 -14.63
CA GLY A 249 9.21 -7.22 -14.16
C GLY A 249 10.54 -6.80 -14.78
N ASP A 250 10.56 -5.92 -15.78
CA ASP A 250 11.80 -5.45 -16.42
C ASP A 250 12.04 -3.94 -16.22
N ASN A 251 11.56 -3.40 -15.12
CA ASN A 251 11.64 -1.96 -14.86
C ASN A 251 12.88 -1.52 -14.05
N GLY A 252 13.73 -2.45 -13.62
CA GLY A 252 14.90 -2.17 -12.79
C GLY A 252 14.59 -1.84 -11.32
N GLU A 253 13.38 -1.42 -10.98
CA GLU A 253 13.02 -1.04 -9.62
C GLU A 253 12.49 -2.21 -8.76
N TYR A 254 11.94 -3.26 -9.40
CA TYR A 254 11.42 -4.41 -8.68
C TYR A 254 12.54 -5.31 -8.18
N ILE A 255 12.62 -5.48 -6.87
CA ILE A 255 13.54 -6.42 -6.22
C ILE A 255 12.90 -7.80 -6.10
N PHE A 256 11.61 -7.84 -5.70
CA PHE A 256 10.87 -9.08 -5.60
C PHE A 256 9.37 -8.87 -5.85
N GLN A 257 8.77 -9.77 -6.61
CA GLN A 257 7.36 -9.67 -7.00
C GLN A 257 6.66 -11.03 -7.04
N LYS A 258 5.37 -11.03 -6.79
CA LYS A 258 4.49 -12.17 -7.01
C LYS A 258 3.87 -12.07 -8.39
N GLN A 259 4.23 -13.00 -9.26
CA GLN A 259 3.65 -13.11 -10.59
C GLN A 259 2.28 -13.80 -10.60
N TYR A 260 1.47 -13.40 -11.58
CA TYR A 260 0.20 -14.02 -11.90
C TYR A 260 0.16 -14.38 -13.38
N ASN A 261 -0.52 -15.48 -13.71
CA ASN A 261 -0.65 -15.96 -15.09
C ASN A 261 -2.08 -16.44 -15.34
N VAL A 262 -2.84 -15.65 -16.09
CA VAL A 262 -4.25 -15.95 -16.39
C VAL A 262 -4.37 -17.22 -17.22
N ALA A 263 -3.49 -17.43 -18.22
CA ALA A 263 -3.51 -18.62 -19.07
C ALA A 263 -3.28 -19.91 -18.28
N ALA A 264 -2.49 -19.84 -17.20
CA ALA A 264 -2.27 -20.96 -16.29
C ALA A 264 -3.32 -21.07 -15.16
N GLY A 265 -4.44 -20.34 -15.25
CA GLY A 265 -5.47 -20.32 -14.21
C GLY A 265 -5.03 -19.67 -12.90
N LYS A 266 -3.97 -18.87 -12.90
CA LYS A 266 -3.36 -18.22 -11.74
C LYS A 266 -3.55 -16.69 -11.77
N GLY A 267 -4.65 -16.23 -12.34
CA GLY A 267 -5.05 -14.82 -12.27
C GLY A 267 -5.67 -14.42 -10.94
N HIS A 268 -5.98 -13.14 -10.80
CA HIS A 268 -6.69 -12.57 -9.65
C HIS A 268 -7.87 -11.70 -10.10
N MET A 269 -8.56 -11.07 -9.13
CA MET A 269 -9.78 -10.30 -9.37
C MET A 269 -9.60 -8.78 -9.14
N TRP A 270 -8.38 -8.27 -9.14
CA TRP A 270 -8.14 -6.88 -8.74
C TRP A 270 -8.89 -5.88 -9.61
N ASP A 271 -8.77 -6.00 -10.94
CA ASP A 271 -9.45 -5.09 -11.85
C ASP A 271 -10.96 -5.16 -11.69
N LYS A 272 -11.54 -6.38 -11.74
CA LYS A 272 -12.97 -6.60 -11.53
C LYS A 272 -13.50 -5.92 -10.26
N LEU A 273 -12.70 -5.90 -9.20
CA LEU A 273 -13.13 -5.39 -7.90
C LEU A 273 -12.91 -3.88 -7.73
N ASN A 274 -12.04 -3.25 -8.54
CA ASN A 274 -11.60 -1.88 -8.30
C ASN A 274 -11.81 -0.92 -9.47
N VAL A 275 -12.25 -1.39 -10.64
CA VAL A 275 -12.56 -0.48 -11.76
C VAL A 275 -13.63 0.53 -11.36
N PRO A 276 -13.61 1.75 -11.94
CA PRO A 276 -14.66 2.74 -11.72
C PRO A 276 -16.05 2.22 -12.10
N PHE A 277 -17.10 2.81 -11.53
CA PHE A 277 -18.46 2.33 -11.64
C PHE A 277 -18.93 2.13 -13.09
N SER A 278 -18.69 3.07 -13.96
CA SER A 278 -19.12 3.01 -15.37
C SER A 278 -18.42 1.93 -16.19
N TYR A 279 -17.34 1.35 -15.66
CA TYR A 279 -16.53 0.31 -16.30
C TYR A 279 -16.61 -1.06 -15.63
N ARG A 280 -17.49 -1.22 -14.64
CA ARG A 280 -17.57 -2.45 -13.82
C ARG A 280 -18.24 -3.66 -14.48
N GLY A 281 -18.82 -3.50 -15.67
CA GLY A 281 -19.54 -4.58 -16.35
C GLY A 281 -20.80 -5.03 -15.62
N ASP A 282 -20.89 -6.31 -15.31
CA ASP A 282 -22.04 -7.00 -14.70
C ASP A 282 -22.16 -6.81 -13.17
N GLY A 283 -21.53 -5.81 -12.59
CA GLY A 283 -21.50 -5.55 -11.16
C GLY A 283 -20.11 -5.78 -10.57
N TRP A 284 -19.96 -5.50 -9.28
CA TRP A 284 -18.70 -5.37 -8.58
C TRP A 284 -17.90 -4.16 -9.12
N GLY A 285 -16.91 -3.75 -8.46
CA GLY A 285 -16.12 -2.55 -8.80
C GLY A 285 -16.01 -1.63 -7.61
N CYS A 286 -15.25 -0.55 -7.75
CA CYS A 286 -15.11 0.51 -6.74
C CYS A 286 -14.72 0.00 -5.34
N GLY A 287 -14.10 -1.18 -5.24
CA GLY A 287 -13.83 -1.86 -3.98
C GLY A 287 -13.03 -1.03 -2.99
N MET A 288 -12.16 -0.16 -3.51
CA MET A 288 -11.31 0.72 -2.72
C MET A 288 -11.49 2.17 -3.18
N SER A 289 -11.93 3.02 -2.26
CA SER A 289 -12.12 4.45 -2.47
C SER A 289 -11.10 5.23 -1.63
N PRO A 290 -10.03 5.79 -2.24
CA PRO A 290 -9.12 6.69 -1.54
C PRO A 290 -9.89 7.81 -0.85
N VAL A 291 -9.47 8.22 0.35
CA VAL A 291 -10.13 9.31 1.10
C VAL A 291 -9.50 10.65 0.76
N LEU A 292 -10.23 11.74 0.97
CA LEU A 292 -9.73 13.10 0.71
C LEU A 292 -8.45 13.38 1.48
N GLU A 293 -8.36 12.94 2.72
CA GLU A 293 -7.17 13.11 3.55
C GLU A 293 -5.93 12.50 2.90
N MET A 294 -6.05 11.33 2.26
CA MET A 294 -4.94 10.74 1.52
C MET A 294 -4.60 11.51 0.24
N VAL A 295 -5.59 12.02 -0.47
CA VAL A 295 -5.38 12.86 -1.66
C VAL A 295 -4.65 14.16 -1.29
N GLU A 296 -4.94 14.72 -0.13
CA GLU A 296 -4.33 15.94 0.39
C GLU A 296 -2.92 15.72 0.96
N GLU A 297 -2.50 14.48 1.24
CA GLU A 297 -1.09 14.19 1.60
C GLU A 297 -0.13 14.44 0.42
N PHE A 298 -0.58 14.27 -0.80
CA PHE A 298 0.25 14.60 -1.96
C PHE A 298 0.44 16.12 -2.04
N GLU A 299 1.68 16.59 -1.85
CA GLU A 299 2.06 18.01 -1.93
C GLU A 299 1.77 18.59 -3.33
N TYR A 300 1.84 19.90 -3.50
CA TYR A 300 2.00 20.50 -4.82
C TYR A 300 3.45 20.38 -5.29
N ILE A 301 3.69 20.45 -6.61
CA ILE A 301 5.04 20.30 -7.20
C ILE A 301 6.06 21.30 -6.64
N ASP A 302 5.62 22.46 -6.18
CA ASP A 302 6.44 23.48 -5.55
C ASP A 302 6.77 23.20 -4.06
N GLY A 303 6.29 22.07 -3.53
CA GLY A 303 6.48 21.63 -2.15
C GLY A 303 5.55 22.30 -1.13
N THR A 304 4.53 23.00 -1.58
CA THR A 304 3.48 23.50 -0.68
C THR A 304 2.54 22.38 -0.24
N GLU A 305 1.91 22.57 0.91
CA GLU A 305 0.98 21.60 1.51
C GLU A 305 -0.16 21.24 0.54
N GLY A 306 -0.49 19.95 0.47
CA GLY A 306 -1.39 19.38 -0.52
C GLY A 306 -2.89 19.65 -0.31
N LYS A 307 -3.28 20.54 0.61
CA LYS A 307 -4.68 20.91 0.83
C LYS A 307 -5.34 21.49 -0.42
N LEU A 308 -6.53 20.97 -0.77
CA LEU A 308 -7.26 21.44 -1.94
C LEU A 308 -7.86 22.84 -1.70
N LYS A 309 -7.72 23.70 -2.70
CA LYS A 309 -8.18 25.09 -2.64
C LYS A 309 -9.67 25.20 -3.01
N MET A 310 -10.55 24.79 -2.11
CA MET A 310 -12.01 24.86 -2.33
C MET A 310 -12.61 26.23 -2.06
N LYS A 311 -11.96 27.05 -1.21
CA LYS A 311 -12.40 28.40 -0.83
C LYS A 311 -11.25 29.38 -0.89
N ASP A 312 -11.55 30.63 -1.19
CA ASP A 312 -10.59 31.73 -1.10
C ASP A 312 -10.38 32.18 0.36
N SER A 313 -9.50 33.15 0.55
CA SER A 313 -9.20 33.73 1.88
C SER A 313 -10.39 34.39 2.56
N GLY A 314 -11.43 34.76 1.82
CA GLY A 314 -12.69 35.31 2.31
C GLY A 314 -13.74 34.26 2.62
N GLY A 315 -13.42 32.96 2.40
CA GLY A 315 -14.36 31.85 2.62
C GLY A 315 -15.35 31.63 1.48
N LYS A 316 -15.24 32.34 0.36
CA LYS A 316 -16.09 32.17 -0.82
C LYS A 316 -15.60 30.94 -1.61
N ALA A 317 -16.56 30.16 -2.13
CA ALA A 317 -16.22 29.00 -2.97
C ALA A 317 -15.47 29.42 -4.25
N ILE A 318 -14.37 28.72 -4.53
CA ILE A 318 -13.62 28.88 -5.78
C ILE A 318 -14.32 28.05 -6.85
N SER A 319 -14.50 28.63 -8.04
CA SER A 319 -15.11 27.97 -9.19
C SER A 319 -14.05 27.52 -10.20
N TYR A 320 -14.18 26.32 -10.74
CA TYR A 320 -13.26 25.67 -11.65
C TYR A 320 -13.97 25.33 -12.98
N ASP A 321 -13.26 25.39 -14.09
CA ASP A 321 -13.83 25.08 -15.42
C ASP A 321 -14.07 23.58 -15.62
N SER A 322 -13.26 22.73 -14.98
CA SER A 322 -13.48 21.30 -14.93
C SER A 322 -13.30 20.74 -13.50
N PRO A 323 -13.88 19.57 -13.20
CA PRO A 323 -13.69 18.96 -11.87
C PRO A 323 -12.26 18.48 -11.63
N TYR A 324 -11.42 18.40 -12.66
CA TYR A 324 -10.01 18.06 -12.54
C TYR A 324 -9.13 19.26 -12.12
N ASP A 325 -9.55 20.49 -12.42
CA ASP A 325 -8.66 21.66 -12.29
C ASP A 325 -8.23 21.97 -10.86
N ILE A 326 -9.00 21.56 -9.86
CA ILE A 326 -8.62 21.69 -8.44
C ILE A 326 -7.35 20.90 -8.08
N PHE A 327 -7.00 19.89 -8.89
CA PHE A 327 -5.84 19.01 -8.69
C PHE A 327 -4.61 19.43 -9.50
N ARG A 328 -4.68 20.51 -10.29
CA ARG A 328 -3.54 20.98 -11.08
C ARG A 328 -2.32 21.25 -10.21
N ASN A 329 -1.15 20.91 -10.74
CA ASN A 329 0.14 21.07 -10.06
C ASN A 329 0.30 20.28 -8.76
N LYS A 330 -0.53 19.27 -8.51
CA LYS A 330 -0.29 18.28 -7.45
C LYS A 330 0.87 17.36 -7.83
N ASP A 331 1.50 16.76 -6.83
CA ASP A 331 2.48 15.68 -6.99
C ASP A 331 2.00 14.67 -8.05
N PRO A 332 2.76 14.44 -9.12
CA PRO A 332 2.37 13.54 -10.21
C PRO A 332 2.00 12.12 -9.75
N ARG A 333 2.56 11.66 -8.63
CA ARG A 333 2.22 10.35 -8.07
C ARG A 333 0.75 10.24 -7.65
N LEU A 334 0.08 11.36 -7.36
CA LEU A 334 -1.35 11.37 -7.08
C LEU A 334 -2.14 10.81 -8.27
N LEU A 335 -2.00 11.41 -9.46
CA LEU A 335 -2.68 10.94 -10.66
C LEU A 335 -2.20 9.54 -11.09
N GLY A 336 -0.94 9.22 -10.83
CA GLY A 336 -0.39 7.87 -11.05
C GLY A 336 -1.00 6.79 -10.15
N SER A 337 -1.59 7.17 -8.99
CA SER A 337 -2.14 6.26 -7.99
C SER A 337 -3.66 6.30 -7.85
N VAL A 338 -4.30 7.42 -8.21
CA VAL A 338 -5.71 7.70 -7.95
C VAL A 338 -6.36 8.29 -9.19
N TYR A 339 -7.52 7.78 -9.57
CA TYR A 339 -8.41 8.45 -10.51
C TYR A 339 -9.19 9.55 -9.79
N LEU A 340 -9.04 10.75 -10.31
CA LEU A 340 -9.61 11.98 -9.80
C LEU A 340 -10.87 12.37 -10.60
N PRO A 341 -11.84 13.09 -10.02
CA PRO A 341 -12.95 13.64 -10.79
C PRO A 341 -12.47 14.42 -12.02
N GLY A 342 -13.00 14.10 -13.19
CA GLY A 342 -12.62 14.71 -14.48
C GLY A 342 -11.32 14.18 -15.11
N ALA A 343 -10.57 13.31 -14.46
CA ALA A 343 -9.38 12.67 -15.03
C ALA A 343 -9.74 11.71 -16.16
N ASP A 344 -8.83 11.53 -17.12
CA ASP A 344 -8.98 10.56 -18.18
C ASP A 344 -8.83 9.14 -17.67
N TYR A 345 -9.76 8.27 -18.01
CA TYR A 345 -9.66 6.82 -17.86
C TYR A 345 -9.30 6.20 -19.20
N LYS A 346 -8.18 5.51 -19.26
CA LYS A 346 -7.63 4.97 -20.52
C LYS A 346 -8.06 3.53 -20.78
N GLY A 347 -8.54 2.83 -19.76
CA GLY A 347 -9.05 1.47 -19.93
C GLY A 347 -10.41 1.44 -20.63
N TYR A 348 -10.77 0.28 -21.15
CA TYR A 348 -12.12 -0.04 -21.62
C TYR A 348 -12.76 1.02 -22.54
N GLY A 349 -12.10 1.34 -23.66
CA GLY A 349 -12.62 2.32 -24.64
C GLY A 349 -12.37 3.79 -24.28
N GLY A 350 -11.79 4.07 -23.15
CA GLY A 350 -11.43 5.41 -22.71
C GLY A 350 -12.62 6.24 -22.21
N GLY A 351 -12.34 7.44 -21.79
CA GLY A 351 -13.32 8.42 -21.33
C GLY A 351 -12.84 9.17 -20.09
N LYS A 352 -13.74 9.92 -19.46
CA LYS A 352 -13.44 10.67 -18.24
C LYS A 352 -14.12 10.02 -17.04
N ILE A 353 -13.49 10.15 -15.88
CA ILE A 353 -14.13 9.83 -14.59
C ILE A 353 -15.17 10.92 -14.32
N GLU A 354 -16.42 10.57 -14.48
CA GLU A 354 -17.55 11.49 -14.29
C GLU A 354 -18.12 11.33 -12.88
N TRP A 355 -17.39 11.82 -11.89
CA TRP A 355 -17.87 11.93 -10.52
C TRP A 355 -18.43 13.33 -10.27
N ILE A 356 -19.75 13.43 -10.12
CA ILE A 356 -20.48 14.65 -9.75
C ILE A 356 -21.45 14.27 -8.63
N ARG A 357 -21.52 15.07 -7.58
CA ARG A 357 -22.43 14.85 -6.46
C ARG A 357 -23.83 15.44 -6.73
N GLY A 358 -23.88 16.54 -7.47
CA GLY A 358 -25.12 17.24 -7.77
C GLY A 358 -24.92 18.45 -8.66
N VAL A 359 -26.01 19.17 -8.88
CA VAL A 359 -26.04 20.46 -9.56
C VAL A 359 -26.51 21.56 -8.63
N ILE A 360 -26.04 22.79 -8.86
CA ILE A 360 -26.45 24.00 -8.12
C ILE A 360 -27.09 24.97 -9.10
N ASN A 361 -28.29 25.44 -8.76
CA ASN A 361 -28.93 26.56 -9.43
C ASN A 361 -28.77 27.82 -8.57
N GLY A 362 -27.78 28.65 -8.89
CA GLY A 362 -27.48 29.85 -8.11
C GLY A 362 -26.26 30.60 -8.60
N GLN A 363 -25.92 31.71 -7.93
CA GLN A 363 -24.71 32.47 -8.23
C GLN A 363 -23.56 32.05 -7.31
N ASP A 364 -22.35 32.01 -7.86
CA ASP A 364 -21.10 31.78 -7.11
C ASP A 364 -21.08 30.51 -6.23
N GLY A 365 -21.76 29.44 -6.65
CA GLY A 365 -21.87 28.21 -5.87
C GLY A 365 -22.85 28.26 -4.71
N ILE A 366 -23.60 29.36 -4.56
CA ILE A 366 -24.67 29.53 -3.56
C ILE A 366 -26.02 29.43 -4.29
N GLY A 367 -26.88 28.52 -3.85
CA GLY A 367 -28.19 28.34 -4.47
C GLY A 367 -28.84 27.02 -4.10
N THR A 368 -29.93 26.69 -4.80
CA THR A 368 -30.62 25.43 -4.59
C THR A 368 -29.77 24.28 -5.14
N LYS A 369 -29.50 23.29 -4.30
CA LYS A 369 -28.77 22.08 -4.65
C LYS A 369 -29.73 20.94 -4.98
N TYR A 370 -29.40 20.22 -6.02
CA TYR A 370 -30.08 19.00 -6.45
C TYR A 370 -29.08 17.86 -6.48
N GLU A 371 -29.12 17.00 -5.48
CA GLU A 371 -28.15 15.91 -5.32
C GLU A 371 -28.66 14.60 -5.94
N ALA A 372 -27.73 13.77 -6.34
CA ALA A 372 -28.02 12.42 -6.77
C ALA A 372 -28.59 11.59 -5.60
N SER A 373 -29.74 10.95 -5.83
CA SER A 373 -30.45 10.13 -4.83
C SER A 373 -30.37 8.63 -5.11
N ALA A 374 -29.87 8.23 -6.28
CA ALA A 374 -29.79 6.85 -6.73
C ALA A 374 -28.39 6.49 -7.25
N GLN A 375 -28.23 5.25 -7.72
CA GLN A 375 -27.01 4.77 -8.38
C GLN A 375 -26.73 5.57 -9.65
N PRO A 376 -25.47 5.65 -10.10
CA PRO A 376 -25.10 6.40 -11.30
C PRO A 376 -25.81 5.95 -12.57
N ASP A 377 -26.16 4.65 -12.68
CA ASP A 377 -26.88 4.05 -13.80
C ASP A 377 -28.41 4.23 -13.75
N LYS A 378 -28.92 4.87 -12.71
CA LYS A 378 -30.34 5.20 -12.57
C LYS A 378 -30.62 6.66 -12.95
N GLU A 379 -31.90 6.99 -13.10
CA GLU A 379 -32.28 8.37 -13.39
C GLU A 379 -31.96 9.31 -12.21
N ASN A 380 -30.95 10.13 -12.40
CA ASN A 380 -30.57 11.21 -11.52
C ASN A 380 -30.71 12.52 -12.30
N LYS A 381 -31.93 12.96 -12.56
CA LYS A 381 -32.22 14.13 -13.39
C LYS A 381 -33.03 15.18 -12.64
N VAL A 382 -32.80 16.44 -13.01
CA VAL A 382 -33.61 17.58 -12.55
C VAL A 382 -33.85 18.53 -13.73
N VAL A 383 -35.02 19.13 -13.79
CA VAL A 383 -35.34 20.20 -14.75
C VAL A 383 -35.20 21.55 -14.07
N ILE A 384 -34.35 22.41 -14.62
CA ILE A 384 -34.10 23.76 -14.14
C ILE A 384 -34.27 24.72 -15.32
N ASP A 385 -35.16 25.68 -15.21
CA ASP A 385 -35.44 26.67 -16.24
C ASP A 385 -35.72 26.04 -17.63
N GLY A 386 -36.42 24.88 -17.63
CA GLY A 386 -36.78 24.14 -18.85
C GLY A 386 -35.70 23.25 -19.40
N GLN A 387 -34.50 23.24 -18.86
CA GLN A 387 -33.40 22.39 -19.27
C GLN A 387 -33.20 21.23 -18.29
N THR A 388 -32.96 20.03 -18.82
CA THR A 388 -32.71 18.82 -18.02
C THR A 388 -31.20 18.66 -17.74
N TYR A 389 -30.87 18.49 -16.48
CA TYR A 389 -29.49 18.26 -16.00
C TYR A 389 -29.39 16.91 -15.30
N ASN A 390 -28.28 16.21 -15.48
CA ASN A 390 -27.93 15.06 -14.66
C ASN A 390 -27.37 15.55 -13.33
N THR A 391 -27.87 15.00 -12.22
CA THR A 391 -27.38 15.31 -10.87
C THR A 391 -26.28 14.36 -10.41
N SER A 392 -25.92 13.37 -11.22
CA SER A 392 -24.72 12.52 -11.02
C SER A 392 -24.00 12.36 -12.33
N GLY A 393 -22.68 12.20 -12.30
CA GLY A 393 -21.95 11.66 -13.43
C GLY A 393 -22.13 10.13 -13.50
N LYS A 394 -21.62 9.50 -14.56
CA LYS A 394 -21.71 8.03 -14.75
C LYS A 394 -20.91 7.22 -13.71
N ASP A 395 -19.98 7.84 -13.00
CA ASP A 395 -19.18 7.24 -11.92
C ASP A 395 -19.58 7.77 -10.53
N GLY A 396 -20.42 8.79 -10.46
CA GLY A 396 -20.93 9.40 -9.24
C GLY A 396 -22.33 8.94 -8.90
N GLY A 397 -22.89 9.43 -7.82
CA GLY A 397 -24.25 9.09 -7.43
C GLY A 397 -24.46 9.24 -5.93
N SER A 398 -25.52 8.58 -5.41
CA SER A 398 -25.76 8.54 -3.98
C SER A 398 -24.65 7.79 -3.25
N LEU A 399 -24.12 8.40 -2.20
CA LEU A 399 -23.07 7.80 -1.37
C LEU A 399 -23.56 6.58 -0.55
N SER A 400 -24.86 6.40 -0.43
CA SER A 400 -25.47 5.26 0.27
C SER A 400 -25.52 3.97 -0.55
N VAL A 401 -25.17 4.04 -1.84
CA VAL A 401 -25.26 2.90 -2.76
C VAL A 401 -23.98 2.09 -2.76
N GLY A 402 -24.09 0.74 -2.78
CA GLY A 402 -22.96 -0.18 -3.00
C GLY A 402 -22.35 -0.03 -4.40
N ASP A 403 -21.15 -0.57 -4.60
CA ASP A 403 -20.42 -0.62 -5.88
C ASP A 403 -20.08 0.75 -6.52
N ALA A 404 -20.32 1.87 -5.84
CA ALA A 404 -19.89 3.21 -6.26
C ALA A 404 -18.88 3.78 -5.26
N SER A 405 -17.99 4.68 -5.73
CA SER A 405 -17.05 5.35 -4.85
C SER A 405 -17.78 6.07 -3.71
N LYS A 406 -17.27 5.91 -2.50
CA LYS A 406 -17.78 6.61 -1.30
C LYS A 406 -17.13 7.98 -1.09
N THR A 407 -16.08 8.30 -1.84
CA THR A 407 -15.23 9.46 -1.57
C THR A 407 -15.08 10.41 -2.75
N GLY A 408 -15.51 10.00 -3.94
CA GLY A 408 -15.25 10.72 -5.19
C GLY A 408 -13.98 10.28 -5.91
N PHE A 409 -13.23 9.34 -5.35
CA PHE A 409 -11.96 8.87 -5.87
C PHE A 409 -11.98 7.35 -6.12
N TYR A 410 -11.14 6.89 -7.06
CA TYR A 410 -10.93 5.48 -7.34
C TYR A 410 -9.43 5.18 -7.31
N GLN A 411 -9.04 4.00 -6.82
CA GLN A 411 -7.65 3.59 -6.86
C GLN A 411 -7.25 3.25 -8.29
N ARG A 412 -6.17 3.87 -8.80
CA ARG A 412 -5.57 3.61 -10.12
C ARG A 412 -4.43 2.62 -10.06
N LYS A 413 -3.61 2.70 -9.00
CA LYS A 413 -2.45 1.82 -8.82
C LYS A 413 -2.85 0.36 -8.90
N PHE A 414 -2.13 -0.45 -9.69
CA PHE A 414 -2.38 -1.86 -9.99
C PHE A 414 -3.57 -2.18 -10.90
N LEU A 415 -4.35 -1.21 -11.37
CA LEU A 415 -5.33 -1.47 -12.42
C LEU A 415 -4.64 -1.62 -13.78
N ASP A 416 -5.14 -2.51 -14.62
CA ASP A 416 -4.64 -2.76 -15.97
C ASP A 416 -5.46 -1.98 -16.99
N GLU A 417 -5.01 -0.77 -17.35
CA GLU A 417 -5.65 0.08 -18.36
C GLU A 417 -5.56 -0.49 -19.80
N SER A 418 -4.86 -1.62 -20.00
CA SER A 418 -4.84 -2.30 -21.31
C SER A 418 -6.06 -3.18 -21.55
N LEU A 419 -6.87 -3.43 -20.54
CA LEU A 419 -8.13 -4.16 -20.68
C LEU A 419 -9.15 -3.29 -21.42
N THR A 420 -9.73 -3.84 -22.49
CA THR A 420 -10.54 -3.09 -23.46
C THR A 420 -11.98 -3.56 -23.58
N ASP A 421 -12.37 -4.62 -22.89
CA ASP A 421 -13.75 -5.14 -22.89
C ASP A 421 -14.13 -5.81 -21.54
N TYR A 422 -15.43 -6.08 -21.37
CA TYR A 422 -15.97 -6.70 -20.15
C TYR A 422 -15.44 -8.11 -19.88
N THR A 423 -15.06 -8.82 -20.92
CA THR A 423 -14.55 -10.19 -20.79
C THR A 423 -13.17 -10.20 -20.16
N ASP A 424 -12.39 -9.14 -20.38
CA ASP A 424 -11.04 -8.98 -19.82
C ASP A 424 -11.03 -8.62 -18.33
N ILE A 425 -12.06 -7.88 -17.87
CA ILE A 425 -12.17 -7.48 -16.46
C ILE A 425 -13.00 -8.45 -15.61
N ASP A 426 -13.38 -9.59 -16.16
CA ASP A 426 -14.10 -10.63 -15.43
C ASP A 426 -13.23 -11.32 -14.36
N ALA A 427 -13.88 -12.11 -13.51
CA ALA A 427 -13.23 -12.76 -12.39
C ALA A 427 -11.94 -13.52 -12.78
N LYS A 428 -10.86 -13.30 -12.04
CA LYS A 428 -9.54 -13.94 -12.19
C LYS A 428 -8.83 -13.65 -13.52
N ARG A 429 -9.18 -12.59 -14.22
CA ARG A 429 -8.52 -12.20 -15.47
C ARG A 429 -7.39 -11.19 -15.28
N SER A 430 -7.21 -10.65 -14.07
CA SER A 430 -6.11 -9.77 -13.77
C SER A 430 -4.81 -10.55 -13.63
N SER A 431 -3.75 -10.07 -14.28
CA SER A 431 -2.39 -10.64 -14.22
C SER A 431 -1.34 -9.65 -13.73
N THR A 432 -1.73 -8.44 -13.33
CA THR A 432 -0.84 -7.44 -12.77
C THR A 432 -0.05 -8.02 -11.59
N PRO A 433 1.30 -7.97 -11.59
CA PRO A 433 2.11 -8.52 -10.51
C PRO A 433 1.93 -7.74 -9.22
N TRP A 434 2.04 -8.42 -8.10
CA TRP A 434 2.13 -7.76 -6.80
C TRP A 434 3.60 -7.53 -6.42
N VAL A 435 3.95 -6.26 -6.19
CA VAL A 435 5.29 -5.88 -5.74
C VAL A 435 5.46 -6.22 -4.26
N VAL A 436 6.47 -7.02 -3.93
CA VAL A 436 6.79 -7.41 -2.56
C VAL A 436 7.87 -6.51 -1.98
N PHE A 437 8.94 -6.29 -2.77
CA PHE A 437 10.03 -5.36 -2.48
C PHE A 437 10.36 -4.57 -3.74
N ARG A 438 10.56 -3.26 -3.59
CA ARG A 438 11.05 -2.37 -4.65
C ARG A 438 12.07 -1.38 -4.09
N LEU A 439 12.89 -0.86 -4.98
CA LEU A 439 14.04 -0.04 -4.64
C LEU A 439 13.66 1.22 -3.84
N ALA A 440 12.54 1.86 -4.17
CA ALA A 440 12.09 3.06 -3.45
C ALA A 440 11.84 2.79 -1.97
N GLU A 441 11.35 1.59 -1.59
CA GLU A 441 11.22 1.22 -0.18
C GLU A 441 12.59 1.17 0.51
N ILE A 442 13.62 0.71 -0.18
CA ILE A 442 14.97 0.59 0.41
C ILE A 442 15.57 1.98 0.68
N TYR A 443 15.40 2.93 -0.24
CA TYR A 443 15.74 4.33 0.00
C TYR A 443 15.05 4.89 1.25
N LEU A 444 13.74 4.66 1.37
CA LEU A 444 12.94 5.12 2.50
C LEU A 444 13.30 4.41 3.82
N ASN A 445 13.64 3.12 3.77
CA ASN A 445 14.09 2.37 4.94
C ASN A 445 15.42 2.91 5.47
N ARG A 446 16.40 3.16 4.58
CA ARG A 446 17.69 3.74 4.97
C ARG A 446 17.53 5.15 5.52
N ALA A 447 16.76 5.98 4.83
CA ALA A 447 16.51 7.35 5.30
C ALA A 447 15.83 7.36 6.68
N GLU A 448 14.84 6.51 6.92
CA GLU A 448 14.18 6.41 8.24
C GLU A 448 15.18 5.94 9.31
N ALA A 449 16.00 4.92 9.03
CA ALA A 449 17.01 4.42 9.95
C ALA A 449 18.04 5.52 10.30
N CYS A 450 18.53 6.28 9.33
CA CYS A 450 19.44 7.40 9.55
C CYS A 450 18.83 8.47 10.47
N MET A 451 17.56 8.83 10.24
CA MET A 451 16.84 9.81 11.06
C MET A 451 16.61 9.31 12.49
N GLU A 452 16.29 8.03 12.65
CA GLU A 452 16.05 7.42 13.96
C GLU A 452 17.35 7.27 14.78
N LEU A 453 18.47 7.03 14.12
CA LEU A 453 19.82 7.03 14.70
C LEU A 453 20.36 8.45 14.96
N ASN A 454 19.81 9.45 14.29
CA ASN A 454 20.40 10.78 14.18
C ASN A 454 21.86 10.76 13.65
N GLN A 455 22.11 9.86 12.68
CA GLN A 455 23.40 9.65 12.03
C GLN A 455 23.22 9.62 10.50
N HIS A 456 24.26 9.92 9.73
CA HIS A 456 24.21 9.88 8.26
C HIS A 456 23.06 10.70 7.64
N LEU A 457 22.81 11.90 8.19
CA LEU A 457 21.66 12.73 7.77
C LEU A 457 21.80 13.23 6.33
N ASP A 458 23.02 13.38 5.82
CA ASP A 458 23.32 13.66 4.42
C ASP A 458 22.90 12.51 3.49
N VAL A 459 23.09 11.27 3.92
CA VAL A 459 22.59 10.07 3.20
C VAL A 459 21.07 10.05 3.20
N ALA A 460 20.43 10.31 4.34
CA ALA A 460 18.96 10.39 4.42
C ALA A 460 18.39 11.45 3.46
N LEU A 461 19.03 12.65 3.42
CA LEU A 461 18.62 13.73 2.51
C LEU A 461 18.75 13.32 1.04
N LYS A 462 19.87 12.69 0.69
CA LYS A 462 20.11 12.17 -0.67
C LYS A 462 19.04 11.15 -1.04
N ASP A 463 18.79 10.18 -0.18
CA ASP A 463 17.83 9.09 -0.42
C ASP A 463 16.40 9.60 -0.65
N ILE A 464 15.92 10.51 0.20
CA ILE A 464 14.61 11.14 0.02
C ILE A 464 14.56 11.94 -1.28
N ASN A 465 15.61 12.66 -1.62
CA ASN A 465 15.66 13.48 -2.82
C ASN A 465 15.76 12.64 -4.11
N GLU A 466 16.28 11.42 -4.09
CA GLU A 466 16.16 10.50 -5.23
C GLU A 466 14.68 10.16 -5.52
N ILE A 467 13.87 9.93 -4.49
CA ILE A 467 12.43 9.67 -4.62
C ILE A 467 11.69 10.92 -5.11
N ARG A 468 11.93 12.07 -4.47
CA ARG A 468 11.28 13.34 -4.80
C ARG A 468 11.65 13.82 -6.20
N GLY A 469 12.92 13.66 -6.60
CA GLY A 469 13.41 13.98 -7.94
C GLY A 469 12.75 13.11 -9.02
N ARG A 470 12.60 11.79 -8.79
CA ARG A 470 11.85 10.91 -9.68
C ARG A 470 10.39 11.35 -9.83
N ALA A 471 9.78 11.83 -8.75
CA ALA A 471 8.39 12.31 -8.74
C ALA A 471 8.20 13.69 -9.37
N GLY A 472 9.29 14.44 -9.61
CA GLY A 472 9.23 15.80 -10.18
C GLY A 472 8.73 16.86 -9.20
N ILE A 473 8.89 16.62 -7.89
CA ILE A 473 8.49 17.57 -6.84
C ILE A 473 9.72 18.23 -6.20
N LYS A 474 9.50 19.38 -5.57
CA LYS A 474 10.55 20.16 -4.92
C LYS A 474 11.39 19.32 -3.97
N LEU A 475 12.71 19.37 -4.14
CA LEU A 475 13.66 18.67 -3.28
C LEU A 475 13.71 19.31 -1.88
N LEU A 476 14.00 18.49 -0.88
CA LEU A 476 14.27 18.96 0.47
C LEU A 476 15.70 19.50 0.56
N VAL A 477 15.90 20.44 1.47
CA VAL A 477 17.22 20.92 1.90
C VAL A 477 17.48 20.45 3.34
N ALA A 478 18.75 20.43 3.74
CA ALA A 478 19.15 19.89 5.05
C ALA A 478 18.35 20.51 6.23
N GLY A 479 18.09 21.81 6.19
CA GLY A 479 17.31 22.48 7.25
C GLY A 479 15.83 22.09 7.33
N ASN A 480 15.30 21.41 6.31
CA ASN A 480 13.89 20.97 6.24
C ASN A 480 13.74 19.45 6.39
N LEU A 481 14.85 18.71 6.52
CA LEU A 481 14.81 17.28 6.73
C LEU A 481 14.43 16.98 8.17
N THR A 482 13.31 16.32 8.35
CA THR A 482 12.81 15.84 9.65
C THR A 482 12.32 14.40 9.52
N LEU A 483 12.21 13.69 10.64
CA LEU A 483 11.64 12.33 10.65
C LEU A 483 10.20 12.33 10.10
N ASP A 484 9.41 13.35 10.41
CA ASP A 484 8.04 13.48 9.90
C ASP A 484 8.01 13.66 8.37
N LYS A 485 8.95 14.41 7.79
CA LYS A 485 9.09 14.52 6.33
C LYS A 485 9.48 13.17 5.68
N VAL A 486 10.36 12.40 6.32
CA VAL A 486 10.70 11.04 5.83
C VAL A 486 9.49 10.11 5.90
N ARG A 487 8.76 10.11 7.00
CA ARG A 487 7.53 9.32 7.17
C ARG A 487 6.41 9.75 6.23
N HIS A 488 6.29 11.04 5.97
CA HIS A 488 5.36 11.60 4.99
C HIS A 488 5.71 11.15 3.57
N GLU A 489 6.98 11.27 3.16
CA GLU A 489 7.44 10.78 1.86
C GLU A 489 7.17 9.28 1.69
N ARG A 490 7.39 8.50 2.76
CA ARG A 490 7.06 7.07 2.78
C ARG A 490 5.56 6.82 2.59
N LYS A 491 4.69 7.61 3.25
CA LYS A 491 3.23 7.51 3.10
C LYS A 491 2.81 7.75 1.66
N VAL A 492 3.33 8.80 1.03
CA VAL A 492 2.98 9.19 -0.35
C VAL A 492 3.53 8.19 -1.36
N GLU A 493 4.81 7.85 -1.26
CA GLU A 493 5.50 6.97 -2.20
C GLU A 493 4.92 5.55 -2.20
N LEU A 494 4.70 4.98 -1.02
CA LEU A 494 4.20 3.62 -0.84
C LEU A 494 2.68 3.53 -0.70
N ALA A 495 1.96 4.61 -1.03
CA ALA A 495 0.50 4.66 -0.95
C ALA A 495 -0.14 3.46 -1.66
N PHE A 496 -1.11 2.83 -1.02
CA PHE A 496 -1.88 1.67 -1.52
C PHE A 496 -1.07 0.38 -1.74
N GLU A 497 0.19 0.31 -1.28
CA GLU A 497 1.04 -0.89 -1.34
C GLU A 497 0.98 -1.73 -0.05
N LYS A 498 0.03 -1.46 0.82
CA LYS A 498 -0.20 -2.15 2.10
C LYS A 498 0.90 -1.93 3.14
N HIS A 499 1.64 -0.83 3.06
CA HIS A 499 2.65 -0.44 4.04
C HIS A 499 2.04 0.33 5.22
N ARG A 500 1.15 1.29 4.95
CA ARG A 500 0.67 2.28 5.93
C ARG A 500 0.13 1.68 7.22
N TYR A 501 -0.69 0.63 7.15
CA TYR A 501 -1.21 -0.07 8.33
C TYR A 501 -0.09 -0.57 9.25
N TRP A 502 0.96 -1.17 8.67
CA TRP A 502 2.10 -1.71 9.42
C TRP A 502 3.01 -0.59 9.93
N ASP A 503 3.18 0.48 9.20
CA ASP A 503 3.93 1.66 9.61
C ASP A 503 3.28 2.30 10.85
N LEU A 504 1.98 2.55 10.82
CA LEU A 504 1.24 3.06 11.99
C LEU A 504 1.34 2.12 13.19
N LYS A 505 1.31 0.80 12.96
CA LYS A 505 1.46 -0.19 14.03
C LYS A 505 2.86 -0.19 14.63
N ARG A 506 3.92 -0.22 13.80
CA ARG A 506 5.31 -0.25 14.29
C ARG A 506 5.74 1.06 14.96
N TRP A 507 5.24 2.19 14.48
CA TRP A 507 5.43 3.50 15.12
C TRP A 507 4.59 3.71 16.38
N ARG A 508 3.73 2.75 16.74
CA ARG A 508 2.80 2.83 17.87
C ARG A 508 1.85 4.03 17.78
N LEU A 509 1.43 4.38 16.57
CA LEU A 509 0.52 5.50 16.30
C LEU A 509 -0.94 5.07 16.11
N ALA A 510 -1.20 3.86 15.57
CA ALA A 510 -2.53 3.43 15.15
C ALA A 510 -3.64 3.62 16.21
N HIS A 511 -3.32 3.48 17.50
CA HIS A 511 -4.26 3.63 18.62
C HIS A 511 -4.48 5.08 19.07
N LEU A 512 -3.63 6.01 18.63
CA LEU A 512 -3.73 7.42 19.01
C LEU A 512 -4.90 8.08 18.27
N ASP A 513 -5.34 9.22 18.82
CA ASP A 513 -6.30 10.09 18.12
C ASP A 513 -5.73 10.62 16.79
N VAL A 514 -6.60 10.86 15.82
CA VAL A 514 -6.21 11.36 14.49
C VAL A 514 -5.41 12.67 14.56
N SER A 515 -5.71 13.53 15.51
CA SER A 515 -4.95 14.77 15.75
C SER A 515 -3.48 14.52 16.16
N LYS A 516 -3.15 13.29 16.54
CA LYS A 516 -1.79 12.82 16.87
C LYS A 516 -1.24 11.86 15.82
N GLY A 517 -1.81 11.85 14.61
CA GLY A 517 -1.39 10.98 13.52
C GLY A 517 -1.83 9.52 13.63
N GLY A 518 -2.79 9.22 14.52
CA GLY A 518 -3.37 7.89 14.68
C GLY A 518 -4.65 7.66 13.89
N LEU A 519 -5.36 6.58 14.22
CA LEU A 519 -6.62 6.20 13.56
C LEU A 519 -7.85 6.34 14.47
N THR A 520 -7.67 6.56 15.76
CA THR A 520 -8.80 6.79 16.68
C THR A 520 -9.49 8.09 16.33
N ASN A 521 -10.81 8.04 16.19
CA ASN A 521 -11.64 9.13 15.72
C ASN A 521 -11.38 9.57 14.27
N PHE A 522 -10.56 8.88 13.51
CA PHE A 522 -10.44 9.11 12.08
C PHE A 522 -11.81 8.88 11.41
N ARG A 523 -12.19 9.83 10.57
CA ARG A 523 -13.41 9.80 9.76
C ARG A 523 -13.01 10.21 8.36
N GLY A 524 -12.97 9.28 7.46
CA GLY A 524 -12.67 9.58 6.06
C GLY A 524 -13.62 10.64 5.52
N THR A 525 -13.15 11.43 4.58
CA THR A 525 -13.91 12.51 3.95
C THR A 525 -14.04 12.24 2.45
N ALA A 526 -15.23 12.51 1.93
CA ALA A 526 -15.53 12.56 0.50
C ALA A 526 -15.32 13.98 -0.05
N LEU A 527 -14.84 14.08 -1.29
CA LEU A 527 -14.87 15.30 -2.09
C LEU A 527 -16.13 15.28 -2.97
N CYS A 528 -16.93 16.32 -2.90
CA CYS A 528 -18.21 16.44 -3.58
C CYS A 528 -18.19 17.59 -4.60
N PRO A 529 -17.92 17.33 -5.89
CA PRO A 529 -18.07 18.31 -6.95
C PRO A 529 -19.54 18.60 -7.24
N TYR A 530 -19.89 19.87 -7.38
CA TYR A 530 -21.19 20.33 -7.84
C TYR A 530 -21.04 21.17 -9.11
N TYR A 531 -21.85 20.87 -10.11
CA TYR A 531 -21.91 21.67 -11.33
C TYR A 531 -22.91 22.81 -11.19
N ASN A 532 -22.48 24.05 -11.37
CA ASN A 532 -23.34 25.22 -11.33
C ASN A 532 -23.93 25.47 -12.71
N VAL A 533 -25.26 25.33 -12.83
CA VAL A 533 -25.96 25.43 -14.13
C VAL A 533 -25.94 26.85 -14.73
N LYS A 534 -25.74 27.89 -13.91
CA LYS A 534 -25.69 29.27 -14.38
C LYS A 534 -24.31 29.70 -14.87
N SER A 535 -23.27 29.26 -14.19
CA SER A 535 -21.90 29.63 -14.56
C SER A 535 -21.22 28.61 -15.47
N GLY A 536 -21.73 27.39 -15.56
CA GLY A 536 -21.07 26.29 -16.27
C GLY A 536 -19.81 25.78 -15.57
N LYS A 537 -19.60 26.12 -14.30
CA LYS A 537 -18.38 25.81 -13.54
C LYS A 537 -18.66 24.89 -12.37
N TYR A 538 -17.58 24.32 -11.80
CA TYR A 538 -17.63 23.39 -10.67
C TYR A 538 -17.19 24.07 -9.39
N THR A 539 -17.90 23.78 -8.29
CA THR A 539 -17.49 24.09 -6.92
C THR A 539 -17.40 22.80 -6.12
N PHE A 540 -16.71 22.83 -4.99
CA PHE A 540 -16.43 21.63 -4.21
C PHE A 540 -16.84 21.81 -2.76
N GLU A 541 -17.37 20.73 -2.19
CA GLU A 541 -17.64 20.59 -0.77
C GLU A 541 -17.07 19.28 -0.24
N THR A 542 -16.98 19.16 1.07
CA THR A 542 -16.57 17.94 1.74
C THR A 542 -17.72 17.32 2.51
N LEU A 543 -17.76 16.01 2.58
CA LEU A 543 -18.73 15.27 3.38
C LEU A 543 -18.01 14.21 4.20
N SER A 544 -18.20 14.23 5.52
CA SER A 544 -17.68 13.19 6.40
C SER A 544 -18.42 11.86 6.18
N LEU A 545 -17.66 10.77 6.04
CA LEU A 545 -18.22 9.44 5.79
C LEU A 545 -19.04 8.87 6.96
N ILE A 546 -19.01 9.51 8.14
CA ILE A 546 -19.85 9.11 9.27
C ILE A 546 -21.35 9.28 8.99
N HIS A 547 -21.70 10.10 8.01
CA HIS A 547 -23.08 10.41 7.65
C HIS A 547 -23.59 9.59 6.46
N ILE A 548 -22.83 8.62 6.00
CA ILE A 548 -23.16 7.70 4.92
C ILE A 548 -23.49 6.34 5.53
#